data_1a7d5ec62523984ae434db83e21c4245
#
_entry.id   1a7d5ec62523984ae434db83e21c4245
#
_cell.length_a   1.000
_cell.length_b   1.000
_cell.length_c   1.000
_cell.angle_alpha   90.00
_cell.angle_beta   90.00
_cell.angle_gamma   90.00
#
_symmetry.space_group_name_H-M   'P 1'
#
loop_
_entity.id
_entity.type
_entity.pdbx_description
1 polymer ?
#
loop_
_entity_poly.entity_id
_entity_poly.type
_entity_poly.pdbx_seq_one_letter_code
_entity_poly.pdbx_strand_id
1 'polypeptide(L)'
;MIPGNLSDDSVSSFRPSSRAPADSLLFVSASRSIERHPQTQFVVIINPNSGPGDSSSPDASYSNEIPRLNAKTNVQTIGYVRTDYCRRDVAEVIRDVEVYSGWPGATANEGIHVDGIFFDETPNAWSEMVGEYLDQITEQVKQVEGIQGGRLVMHNPGTVPDERMAELKPDVTAVFEQAYAVYRDESVQEGLTSGGYERTAASIIVHSTPIEEIKGLVDELKVKAEYLFVTDLQEDYYQSFGASWDVFVDAVDGGAGEEINEVEAAAGGGTPVEPVEAGAATTTATTTGSCGRKTRRSRSRSLGGK
;
A
#
# COMPACT_ATOMS: atom_id res chain seq x y z
N MET A 1 -4.85 6.00 -3.07
CA MET A 1 -4.61 4.57 -3.38
C MET A 1 -4.52 3.82 -2.06
N ILE A 2 -5.19 2.69 -1.94
CA ILE A 2 -5.12 1.84 -0.74
C ILE A 2 -4.43 0.53 -1.16
N PRO A 3 -3.30 0.16 -0.52
CA PRO A 3 -2.57 -1.05 -0.89
C PRO A 3 -3.23 -2.31 -0.33
N GLY A 4 -3.28 -3.35 -1.14
CA GLY A 4 -3.60 -4.70 -0.73
C GLY A 4 -2.42 -5.59 -1.04
N ASN A 5 -1.80 -6.08 -0.05
CA ASN A 5 -0.73 -7.06 0.09
C ASN A 5 0.23 -7.29 -1.10
N LEU A 6 1.52 -7.02 -0.92
CA LEU A 6 2.58 -7.31 -1.89
C LEU A 6 3.63 -8.24 -1.32
N SER A 7 4.14 -9.12 -2.17
CA SER A 7 5.38 -9.82 -1.94
C SER A 7 6.51 -9.11 -2.66
N ASP A 8 7.47 -8.58 -1.92
CA ASP A 8 8.74 -8.13 -2.46
C ASP A 8 9.67 -9.33 -2.62
N ASP A 9 10.33 -9.47 -3.78
CA ASP A 9 11.33 -10.49 -4.08
C ASP A 9 12.70 -10.23 -3.42
N SER A 10 12.73 -9.75 -2.20
CA SER A 10 13.89 -9.96 -1.34
C SER A 10 13.65 -11.14 -0.40
N VAL A 11 13.78 -12.33 -0.97
CA VAL A 11 14.08 -13.58 -0.26
C VAL A 11 13.32 -13.84 1.04
N SER A 12 12.24 -14.53 0.94
CA SER A 12 12.04 -15.84 1.57
C SER A 12 10.63 -16.30 1.32
N SER A 13 10.50 -17.54 0.91
CA SER A 13 9.25 -18.27 0.77
C SER A 13 8.41 -18.18 2.06
N PHE A 14 7.73 -17.08 2.28
CA PHE A 14 6.73 -16.98 3.32
C PHE A 14 5.38 -17.34 2.71
N ARG A 15 4.98 -18.58 2.89
CA ARG A 15 3.58 -18.98 2.73
C ARG A 15 2.83 -18.44 3.94
N PRO A 16 1.86 -17.54 3.80
CA PRO A 16 1.01 -17.18 4.92
C PRO A 16 0.13 -18.36 5.24
N SER A 17 0.45 -19.07 6.31
CA SER A 17 -0.50 -19.95 6.95
C SER A 17 -1.53 -19.09 7.67
N SER A 18 -2.79 -19.16 7.28
CA SER A 18 -4.01 -18.73 8.01
C SER A 18 -3.88 -17.38 8.77
N ARG A 19 -3.87 -16.25 8.07
CA ARG A 19 -3.82 -14.92 8.69
C ARG A 19 -5.12 -14.13 8.52
N ALA A 20 -6.25 -14.74 8.89
CA ALA A 20 -7.56 -14.10 8.92
C ALA A 20 -7.70 -12.84 9.82
N PRO A 21 -6.90 -12.59 10.89
CA PRO A 21 -7.09 -11.39 11.72
C PRO A 21 -6.49 -10.11 11.15
N ALA A 22 -5.38 -10.17 10.37
CA ALA A 22 -4.70 -8.97 9.90
C ALA A 22 -5.43 -8.31 8.72
N ASP A 23 -5.90 -9.11 7.77
CA ASP A 23 -6.67 -8.63 6.62
C ASP A 23 -7.97 -7.96 7.05
N SER A 24 -8.65 -8.52 8.06
CA SER A 24 -9.86 -7.94 8.64
C SER A 24 -9.63 -6.54 9.25
N LEU A 25 -8.47 -6.31 9.89
CA LEU A 25 -8.14 -5.00 10.47
C LEU A 25 -7.82 -3.95 9.40
N LEU A 26 -7.16 -4.33 8.32
CA LEU A 26 -6.91 -3.45 7.17
C LEU A 26 -8.22 -2.96 6.55
N PHE A 27 -9.13 -3.87 6.25
CA PHE A 27 -10.43 -3.51 5.69
C PHE A 27 -11.26 -2.63 6.63
N VAL A 28 -11.19 -2.84 7.95
CA VAL A 28 -11.87 -1.98 8.95
C VAL A 28 -11.29 -0.56 8.94
N SER A 29 -9.96 -0.42 8.90
CA SER A 29 -9.31 0.89 8.87
C SER A 29 -9.60 1.61 7.55
N ALA A 30 -9.51 0.92 6.42
CA ALA A 30 -9.89 1.46 5.13
C ALA A 30 -11.33 1.94 5.10
N SER A 31 -12.27 1.09 5.54
CA SER A 31 -13.71 1.42 5.55
C SER A 31 -14.02 2.65 6.39
N ARG A 32 -13.36 2.81 7.54
CA ARG A 32 -13.52 3.99 8.41
C ARG A 32 -13.06 5.27 7.69
N SER A 33 -11.89 5.25 7.06
CA SER A 33 -11.37 6.41 6.35
C SER A 33 -12.23 6.75 5.14
N ILE A 34 -12.69 5.77 4.38
CA ILE A 34 -13.60 5.94 3.24
C ILE A 34 -14.91 6.65 3.69
N GLU A 35 -15.46 6.24 4.82
CA GLU A 35 -16.70 6.83 5.37
C GLU A 35 -16.49 8.24 5.93
N ARG A 36 -15.33 8.52 6.52
CA ARG A 36 -14.99 9.85 7.05
C ARG A 36 -14.69 10.87 5.96
N HIS A 37 -14.23 10.41 4.79
CA HIS A 37 -13.78 11.26 3.69
C HIS A 37 -14.58 10.99 2.40
N PRO A 38 -15.87 11.31 2.36
CA PRO A 38 -16.76 10.97 1.25
C PRO A 38 -16.44 11.74 -0.05
N GLN A 39 -15.63 12.80 0.01
CA GLN A 39 -15.19 13.57 -1.15
C GLN A 39 -13.84 13.08 -1.71
N THR A 40 -13.09 12.29 -0.93
CA THR A 40 -11.83 11.69 -1.37
C THR A 40 -12.12 10.41 -2.13
N GLN A 41 -11.53 10.26 -3.32
CA GLN A 41 -11.63 9.04 -4.10
C GLN A 41 -10.54 8.05 -3.67
N PHE A 42 -10.93 6.82 -3.45
CA PHE A 42 -10.02 5.75 -3.05
C PHE A 42 -9.89 4.71 -4.15
N VAL A 43 -8.68 4.44 -4.59
CA VAL A 43 -8.36 3.29 -5.44
C VAL A 43 -7.78 2.20 -4.55
N VAL A 44 -8.48 1.07 -4.46
CA VAL A 44 -8.10 -0.07 -3.61
C VAL A 44 -7.54 -1.19 -4.48
N ILE A 45 -6.27 -1.52 -4.28
CA ILE A 45 -5.60 -2.60 -5.00
C ILE A 45 -5.90 -3.93 -4.31
N ILE A 46 -6.55 -4.84 -5.02
CA ILE A 46 -6.93 -6.18 -4.55
C ILE A 46 -5.85 -7.18 -4.97
N ASN A 47 -5.11 -7.71 -4.00
CA ASN A 47 -3.99 -8.63 -4.24
C ASN A 47 -4.08 -9.87 -3.36
N PRO A 48 -4.84 -10.88 -3.72
CA PRO A 48 -4.98 -12.11 -2.93
C PRO A 48 -3.69 -12.93 -2.80
N ASN A 49 -2.89 -13.01 -3.87
CA ASN A 49 -1.70 -13.86 -3.91
C ASN A 49 -0.72 -13.45 -5.03
N SER A 50 -0.18 -12.23 -4.97
CA SER A 50 0.62 -11.63 -6.07
C SER A 50 -0.10 -11.73 -7.42
N GLY A 51 -1.42 -11.58 -7.39
CA GLY A 51 -2.37 -11.76 -8.46
C GLY A 51 -3.73 -12.23 -7.91
N PRO A 52 -4.64 -12.70 -8.77
CA PRO A 52 -5.98 -13.17 -8.36
C PRO A 52 -5.95 -14.47 -7.54
N GLY A 53 -4.82 -15.19 -7.52
CA GLY A 53 -4.68 -16.52 -6.96
C GLY A 53 -5.09 -17.63 -7.95
N ASP A 54 -4.99 -18.89 -7.49
CA ASP A 54 -5.21 -20.07 -8.33
C ASP A 54 -6.70 -20.45 -8.49
N SER A 55 -7.59 -19.78 -7.78
CA SER A 55 -9.04 -20.05 -7.79
C SER A 55 -9.76 -19.13 -8.77
N SER A 56 -10.84 -19.64 -9.36
CA SER A 56 -11.74 -18.83 -10.19
C SER A 56 -12.54 -17.78 -9.42
N SER A 57 -12.48 -17.80 -8.08
CA SER A 57 -13.11 -16.81 -7.19
C SER A 57 -12.15 -16.45 -6.06
N PRO A 58 -12.22 -15.24 -5.51
CA PRO A 58 -11.40 -14.86 -4.39
C PRO A 58 -11.71 -15.70 -3.15
N ASP A 59 -10.75 -15.80 -2.23
CA ASP A 59 -10.96 -16.47 -0.95
C ASP A 59 -12.06 -15.80 -0.10
N ALA A 60 -12.41 -16.43 1.03
CA ALA A 60 -13.52 -15.98 1.86
C ALA A 60 -13.30 -14.56 2.45
N SER A 61 -12.03 -14.15 2.72
CA SER A 61 -11.73 -12.83 3.26
C SER A 61 -12.07 -11.76 2.23
N TYR A 62 -11.55 -11.91 1.02
CA TYR A 62 -11.80 -10.99 -0.09
C TYR A 62 -13.26 -11.03 -0.57
N SER A 63 -13.87 -12.22 -0.62
CA SER A 63 -15.28 -12.39 -1.02
C SER A 63 -16.26 -11.65 -0.10
N ASN A 64 -15.90 -11.44 1.15
CA ASN A 64 -16.71 -10.69 2.11
C ASN A 64 -16.50 -9.17 2.00
N GLU A 65 -15.29 -8.72 1.70
CA GLU A 65 -14.93 -7.30 1.79
C GLU A 65 -15.06 -6.56 0.45
N ILE A 66 -14.76 -7.20 -0.68
CA ILE A 66 -14.87 -6.58 -2.01
C ILE A 66 -16.28 -5.99 -2.25
N PRO A 67 -17.40 -6.70 -1.97
CA PRO A 67 -18.73 -6.11 -2.15
C PRO A 67 -19.01 -4.91 -1.26
N ARG A 68 -18.41 -4.85 -0.08
CA ARG A 68 -18.55 -3.71 0.83
C ARG A 68 -17.80 -2.48 0.31
N LEU A 69 -16.63 -2.69 -0.28
CA LEU A 69 -15.87 -1.63 -0.94
C LEU A 69 -16.61 -1.16 -2.18
N ASN A 70 -17.05 -2.07 -3.05
CA ASN A 70 -17.76 -1.75 -4.29
C ASN A 70 -19.12 -1.07 -4.07
N ALA A 71 -19.72 -1.22 -2.88
CA ALA A 71 -20.93 -0.49 -2.50
C ALA A 71 -20.68 1.00 -2.16
N LYS A 72 -19.43 1.44 -2.04
CA LYS A 72 -19.08 2.84 -1.73
C LYS A 72 -18.89 3.62 -3.02
N THR A 73 -19.52 4.80 -3.11
CA THR A 73 -19.49 5.64 -4.33
C THR A 73 -18.14 6.33 -4.57
N ASN A 74 -17.30 6.41 -3.54
CA ASN A 74 -15.98 7.00 -3.58
C ASN A 74 -14.85 5.96 -3.55
N VAL A 75 -15.14 4.72 -3.93
CA VAL A 75 -14.17 3.62 -4.02
C VAL A 75 -14.16 3.03 -5.42
N GLN A 76 -12.97 2.74 -5.91
CA GLN A 76 -12.72 1.94 -7.09
C GLN A 76 -11.77 0.81 -6.72
N THR A 77 -12.17 -0.44 -6.96
CA THR A 77 -11.31 -1.61 -6.70
C THR A 77 -10.61 -2.02 -7.99
N ILE A 78 -9.29 -2.29 -7.92
CA ILE A 78 -8.51 -2.76 -9.06
C ILE A 78 -7.70 -4.00 -8.68
N GLY A 79 -7.61 -4.97 -9.59
CA GLY A 79 -6.87 -6.21 -9.37
C GLY A 79 -5.37 -6.00 -9.56
N TYR A 80 -4.55 -6.59 -8.69
CA TYR A 80 -3.10 -6.61 -8.83
C TYR A 80 -2.68 -7.71 -9.81
N VAL A 81 -1.76 -7.39 -10.72
CA VAL A 81 -1.13 -8.36 -11.62
C VAL A 81 0.35 -8.03 -11.79
N ARG A 82 1.24 -8.96 -11.44
CA ARG A 82 2.68 -8.83 -11.60
C ARG A 82 3.12 -9.11 -13.04
N THR A 83 3.96 -8.26 -13.62
CA THR A 83 4.51 -8.46 -14.97
C THR A 83 5.95 -8.99 -14.95
N ASP A 84 6.65 -8.90 -13.83
CA ASP A 84 8.07 -9.26 -13.69
C ASP A 84 8.95 -8.56 -14.76
N TYR A 85 8.77 -7.26 -14.92
CA TYR A 85 9.48 -6.45 -15.91
C TYR A 85 9.35 -7.01 -17.35
N CYS A 86 8.13 -7.44 -17.72
CA CYS A 86 7.81 -8.13 -18.97
C CYS A 86 8.55 -9.47 -19.17
N ARG A 87 9.06 -10.11 -18.09
CA ARG A 87 9.67 -11.44 -18.17
C ARG A 87 8.66 -12.58 -18.03
N ARG A 88 7.51 -12.34 -17.38
CA ARG A 88 6.40 -13.30 -17.39
C ARG A 88 5.84 -13.42 -18.81
N ASP A 89 5.42 -14.64 -19.16
CA ASP A 89 4.70 -14.85 -20.42
C ASP A 89 3.44 -13.98 -20.44
N VAL A 90 3.25 -13.23 -21.51
CA VAL A 90 2.09 -12.34 -21.67
C VAL A 90 0.77 -13.08 -21.55
N ALA A 91 0.69 -14.34 -22.00
CA ALA A 91 -0.49 -15.17 -21.87
C ALA A 91 -0.79 -15.54 -20.40
N GLU A 92 0.21 -15.61 -19.52
CA GLU A 92 0.01 -15.82 -18.09
C GLU A 92 -0.54 -14.55 -17.42
N VAL A 93 -0.04 -13.39 -17.80
CA VAL A 93 -0.53 -12.10 -17.30
C VAL A 93 -1.97 -11.86 -17.78
N ILE A 94 -2.27 -12.15 -19.01
CA ILE A 94 -3.64 -12.08 -19.56
C ILE A 94 -4.57 -13.02 -18.79
N ARG A 95 -4.10 -14.23 -18.47
CA ARG A 95 -4.90 -15.19 -17.68
C ARG A 95 -5.24 -14.64 -16.28
N ASP A 96 -4.33 -13.95 -15.63
CA ASP A 96 -4.61 -13.29 -14.34
C ASP A 96 -5.71 -12.23 -14.49
N VAL A 97 -5.67 -11.44 -15.56
CA VAL A 97 -6.76 -10.49 -15.91
C VAL A 97 -8.08 -11.20 -16.12
N GLU A 98 -8.07 -12.34 -16.85
CA GLU A 98 -9.25 -13.15 -17.11
C GLU A 98 -9.85 -13.77 -15.84
N VAL A 99 -9.02 -14.15 -14.87
CA VAL A 99 -9.49 -14.63 -13.56
C VAL A 99 -10.24 -13.51 -12.83
N TYR A 100 -9.69 -12.29 -12.76
CA TYR A 100 -10.40 -11.14 -12.17
C TYR A 100 -11.71 -10.86 -12.92
N SER A 101 -11.71 -10.89 -14.24
CA SER A 101 -12.89 -10.63 -15.05
C SER A 101 -13.98 -11.70 -14.88
N GLY A 102 -13.58 -12.92 -14.52
CA GLY A 102 -14.49 -14.03 -14.25
C GLY A 102 -15.19 -13.99 -12.88
N TRP A 103 -14.71 -13.19 -11.94
CA TRP A 103 -15.23 -13.16 -10.56
C TRP A 103 -16.73 -12.88 -10.46
N PRO A 104 -17.32 -11.94 -11.23
CA PRO A 104 -18.77 -11.70 -11.17
C PRO A 104 -19.61 -12.92 -11.51
N GLY A 105 -19.12 -13.78 -12.40
CA GLY A 105 -19.82 -15.01 -12.81
C GLY A 105 -19.51 -16.24 -11.95
N ALA A 106 -18.42 -16.21 -11.17
CA ALA A 106 -17.95 -17.34 -10.38
C ALA A 106 -18.61 -17.44 -8.99
N THR A 107 -19.32 -16.40 -8.56
CA THR A 107 -19.96 -16.34 -7.25
C THR A 107 -21.44 -15.97 -7.38
N ALA A 108 -22.23 -16.29 -6.35
CA ALA A 108 -23.61 -15.83 -6.27
C ALA A 108 -23.73 -14.35 -5.80
N ASN A 109 -22.61 -13.70 -5.52
CA ASN A 109 -22.55 -12.32 -5.06
C ASN A 109 -22.12 -11.39 -6.21
N GLU A 110 -23.08 -10.67 -6.78
CA GLU A 110 -22.87 -9.74 -7.89
C GLU A 110 -21.94 -8.56 -7.55
N GLY A 111 -21.73 -8.27 -6.26
CA GLY A 111 -20.81 -7.22 -5.81
C GLY A 111 -19.33 -7.59 -5.89
N ILE A 112 -18.97 -8.82 -6.26
CA ILE A 112 -17.58 -9.26 -6.37
C ILE A 112 -17.09 -8.99 -7.81
N HIS A 113 -16.42 -7.86 -7.99
CA HIS A 113 -15.77 -7.45 -9.25
C HIS A 113 -14.58 -6.53 -8.95
N VAL A 114 -13.79 -6.26 -9.98
CA VAL A 114 -12.81 -5.18 -9.99
C VAL A 114 -13.12 -4.22 -11.15
N ASP A 115 -12.74 -2.95 -10.96
CA ASP A 115 -12.99 -1.86 -11.90
C ASP A 115 -11.79 -1.56 -12.81
N GLY A 116 -10.72 -2.31 -12.63
CA GLY A 116 -9.48 -2.12 -13.37
C GLY A 116 -8.38 -3.08 -12.93
N ILE A 117 -7.18 -2.86 -13.46
CA ILE A 117 -5.98 -3.65 -13.13
C ILE A 117 -4.80 -2.73 -12.83
N PHE A 118 -4.08 -3.07 -11.78
CA PHE A 118 -2.76 -2.54 -11.44
C PHE A 118 -1.70 -3.53 -11.91
N PHE A 119 -0.97 -3.17 -12.95
CA PHE A 119 0.18 -3.94 -13.43
C PHE A 119 1.43 -3.49 -12.72
N ASP A 120 1.96 -4.36 -11.88
CA ASP A 120 3.16 -4.11 -11.11
C ASP A 120 4.42 -4.61 -11.80
N GLU A 121 5.57 -4.08 -11.37
CA GLU A 121 6.88 -4.41 -11.94
C GLU A 121 6.93 -4.19 -13.47
N THR A 122 6.32 -3.12 -13.96
CA THR A 122 6.44 -2.77 -15.38
C THR A 122 7.80 -2.13 -15.64
N PRO A 123 8.43 -2.35 -16.83
CA PRO A 123 9.67 -1.69 -17.17
C PRO A 123 9.53 -0.17 -17.29
N ASN A 124 10.60 0.56 -16.96
CA ASN A 124 10.70 1.99 -17.22
C ASN A 124 11.45 2.32 -18.53
N ALA A 125 12.17 1.36 -19.10
CA ALA A 125 12.92 1.53 -20.34
C ALA A 125 12.15 0.97 -21.54
N TRP A 126 12.09 1.75 -22.61
CA TRP A 126 11.41 1.35 -23.83
C TRP A 126 12.21 0.34 -24.66
N SER A 127 11.52 -0.64 -25.22
CA SER A 127 11.90 -1.39 -26.42
C SER A 127 10.62 -1.78 -27.16
N GLU A 128 10.74 -2.16 -28.44
CA GLU A 128 9.55 -2.63 -29.20
C GLU A 128 8.84 -3.79 -28.50
N MET A 129 9.59 -4.76 -28.00
CA MET A 129 9.05 -5.91 -27.25
C MET A 129 8.30 -5.47 -25.99
N VAL A 130 8.85 -4.51 -25.22
CA VAL A 130 8.20 -3.96 -24.03
C VAL A 130 6.93 -3.21 -24.43
N GLY A 131 6.98 -2.40 -25.49
CA GLY A 131 5.82 -1.69 -25.99
C GLY A 131 4.70 -2.63 -26.42
N GLU A 132 5.01 -3.65 -27.24
CA GLU A 132 4.03 -4.66 -27.67
C GLU A 132 3.42 -5.42 -26.48
N TYR A 133 4.24 -5.79 -25.50
CA TYR A 133 3.78 -6.49 -24.31
C TYR A 133 2.80 -5.64 -23.49
N LEU A 134 3.18 -4.42 -23.14
CA LEU A 134 2.36 -3.53 -22.31
C LEU A 134 1.09 -3.07 -23.03
N ASP A 135 1.16 -2.84 -24.35
CA ASP A 135 -0.02 -2.54 -25.18
C ASP A 135 -1.01 -3.68 -25.16
N GLN A 136 -0.54 -4.92 -25.36
CA GLN A 136 -1.39 -6.12 -25.36
C GLN A 136 -2.11 -6.32 -24.03
N ILE A 137 -1.45 -6.18 -22.88
CA ILE A 137 -2.09 -6.33 -21.57
C ILE A 137 -3.04 -5.17 -21.25
N THR A 138 -2.71 -3.95 -21.68
CA THR A 138 -3.56 -2.77 -21.55
C THR A 138 -4.85 -2.94 -22.36
N GLU A 139 -4.74 -3.32 -23.63
CA GLU A 139 -5.89 -3.58 -24.47
C GLU A 139 -6.77 -4.72 -23.93
N GLN A 140 -6.17 -5.78 -23.38
CA GLN A 140 -6.93 -6.88 -22.79
C GLN A 140 -7.88 -6.37 -21.69
N VAL A 141 -7.40 -5.50 -20.77
CA VAL A 141 -8.26 -4.93 -19.73
C VAL A 141 -9.38 -4.08 -20.32
N LYS A 142 -9.07 -3.29 -21.35
CA LYS A 142 -10.06 -2.40 -21.99
C LYS A 142 -11.15 -3.15 -22.74
N GLN A 143 -10.88 -4.39 -23.20
CA GLN A 143 -11.78 -5.16 -24.04
C GLN A 143 -12.53 -6.26 -23.27
N VAL A 144 -11.92 -6.85 -22.22
CA VAL A 144 -12.51 -8.00 -21.52
C VAL A 144 -13.82 -7.61 -20.81
N GLU A 145 -14.84 -8.43 -20.99
CA GLU A 145 -16.09 -8.32 -20.23
C GLU A 145 -15.86 -8.77 -18.79
N GLY A 146 -16.52 -8.15 -17.81
CA GLY A 146 -16.43 -8.55 -16.40
C GLY A 146 -15.51 -7.66 -15.55
N ILE A 147 -14.49 -7.01 -16.12
CA ILE A 147 -13.88 -5.84 -15.49
C ILE A 147 -14.90 -4.70 -15.63
N GLN A 148 -15.32 -4.12 -14.50
CA GLN A 148 -16.40 -3.15 -14.46
C GLN A 148 -15.90 -1.69 -14.48
N GLY A 149 -16.74 -0.75 -14.13
CA GLY A 149 -16.40 0.66 -14.04
C GLY A 149 -15.73 1.22 -15.29
N GLY A 150 -14.68 2.03 -15.09
CA GLY A 150 -13.91 2.66 -16.16
C GLY A 150 -12.83 1.76 -16.77
N ARG A 151 -12.67 0.53 -16.31
CA ARG A 151 -11.58 -0.38 -16.69
C ARG A 151 -10.22 0.30 -16.54
N LEU A 152 -9.98 0.85 -15.34
CA LEU A 152 -8.75 1.57 -15.02
C LEU A 152 -7.52 0.68 -15.23
N VAL A 153 -6.57 1.16 -16.02
CA VAL A 153 -5.27 0.51 -16.21
C VAL A 153 -4.20 1.36 -15.58
N MET A 154 -3.51 0.78 -14.61
CA MET A 154 -2.40 1.42 -13.95
C MET A 154 -1.12 0.62 -14.17
N HIS A 155 -0.06 1.29 -14.66
CA HIS A 155 1.28 0.72 -14.78
C HIS A 155 2.16 1.21 -13.63
N ASN A 156 2.95 0.30 -13.04
CA ASN A 156 3.91 0.65 -11.98
C ASN A 156 5.35 0.34 -12.39
N PRO A 157 6.05 1.26 -13.06
CA PRO A 157 7.50 1.19 -13.22
C PRO A 157 8.28 1.69 -12.00
N GLY A 158 7.61 2.29 -10.98
CA GLY A 158 8.22 2.82 -9.76
C GLY A 158 9.13 4.03 -9.95
N THR A 159 9.30 4.50 -11.18
CA THR A 159 10.12 5.66 -11.58
C THR A 159 9.56 6.25 -12.86
N VAL A 160 10.00 7.49 -13.20
CA VAL A 160 9.63 8.13 -14.46
C VAL A 160 10.05 7.24 -15.63
N PRO A 161 9.10 6.76 -16.45
CA PRO A 161 9.42 5.91 -17.60
C PRO A 161 9.87 6.71 -18.81
N ASP A 162 10.41 6.01 -19.81
CA ASP A 162 10.68 6.57 -21.15
C ASP A 162 9.40 7.22 -21.72
N GLU A 163 9.51 8.39 -22.34
CA GLU A 163 8.38 9.17 -22.85
C GLU A 163 7.46 8.40 -23.81
N ARG A 164 8.02 7.43 -24.56
CA ARG A 164 7.25 6.56 -25.48
C ARG A 164 6.26 5.65 -24.75
N MET A 165 6.43 5.41 -23.44
CA MET A 165 5.48 4.64 -22.65
C MET A 165 4.10 5.33 -22.54
N ALA A 166 4.04 6.65 -22.70
CA ALA A 166 2.78 7.38 -22.71
C ALA A 166 1.90 7.03 -23.93
N GLU A 167 2.50 6.53 -25.03
CA GLU A 167 1.77 6.08 -26.22
C GLU A 167 0.93 4.82 -25.97
N LEU A 168 1.28 4.02 -24.94
CA LEU A 168 0.57 2.82 -24.53
C LEU A 168 -0.77 3.13 -23.81
N LYS A 169 -1.01 4.39 -23.49
CA LYS A 169 -2.25 4.92 -22.89
C LYS A 169 -2.72 4.17 -21.66
N PRO A 170 -1.85 3.85 -20.67
CA PRO A 170 -2.36 3.54 -19.35
C PRO A 170 -3.14 4.75 -18.83
N ASP A 171 -4.16 4.53 -18.03
CA ASP A 171 -4.88 5.65 -17.40
C ASP A 171 -4.03 6.30 -16.31
N VAL A 172 -3.18 5.51 -15.64
CA VAL A 172 -2.30 5.97 -14.56
C VAL A 172 -0.92 5.29 -14.66
N THR A 173 0.12 6.05 -14.38
CA THR A 173 1.49 5.54 -14.25
C THR A 173 2.06 5.92 -12.88
N ALA A 174 2.58 4.95 -12.12
CA ALA A 174 3.34 5.23 -10.91
C ALA A 174 4.74 5.73 -11.27
N VAL A 175 4.89 7.05 -11.32
CA VAL A 175 6.12 7.73 -11.74
C VAL A 175 7.17 7.81 -10.64
N PHE A 176 6.81 7.42 -9.42
CA PHE A 176 7.70 7.32 -8.28
C PHE A 176 7.15 6.35 -7.23
N GLU A 177 8.00 5.42 -6.78
CA GLU A 177 7.75 4.52 -5.66
C GLU A 177 9.06 4.24 -4.92
N GLN A 178 9.40 5.09 -3.94
CA GLN A 178 10.65 4.99 -3.17
C GLN A 178 10.51 5.61 -1.78
N ALA A 179 11.57 5.45 -0.98
CA ALA A 179 11.67 6.07 0.34
C ALA A 179 11.68 7.60 0.28
N TYR A 180 11.17 8.22 1.34
CA TYR A 180 11.15 9.68 1.54
C TYR A 180 12.53 10.33 1.32
N ALA A 181 13.60 9.71 1.83
CA ALA A 181 14.96 10.23 1.66
C ALA A 181 15.38 10.30 0.18
N VAL A 182 14.94 9.34 -0.63
CA VAL A 182 15.18 9.33 -2.10
C VAL A 182 14.33 10.41 -2.77
N TYR A 183 13.09 10.59 -2.34
CA TYR A 183 12.23 11.65 -2.87
C TYR A 183 12.83 13.05 -2.66
N ARG A 184 13.58 13.27 -1.57
CA ARG A 184 14.24 14.55 -1.25
C ARG A 184 15.54 14.80 -2.02
N ASP A 185 16.01 13.87 -2.84
CA ASP A 185 17.17 14.08 -3.70
C ASP A 185 16.85 15.06 -4.85
N GLU A 186 17.71 16.06 -5.07
CA GLU A 186 17.50 17.11 -6.07
C GLU A 186 17.37 16.52 -7.48
N SER A 187 18.15 15.50 -7.81
CA SER A 187 18.12 14.86 -9.12
C SER A 187 16.81 14.13 -9.37
N VAL A 188 16.21 13.56 -8.32
CA VAL A 188 14.89 12.92 -8.38
C VAL A 188 13.80 13.98 -8.59
N GLN A 189 13.88 15.10 -7.87
CA GLN A 189 12.94 16.21 -8.03
C GLN A 189 12.98 16.82 -9.42
N GLU A 190 14.18 16.99 -9.98
CA GLU A 190 14.38 17.43 -11.35
C GLU A 190 13.80 16.43 -12.36
N GLY A 191 14.05 15.14 -12.18
CA GLY A 191 13.50 14.06 -12.99
C GLY A 191 11.98 14.02 -12.98
N LEU A 192 11.38 14.14 -11.80
CA LEU A 192 9.91 14.20 -11.64
C LEU A 192 9.30 15.46 -12.29
N THR A 193 10.02 16.58 -12.27
CA THR A 193 9.54 17.83 -12.86
C THR A 193 9.65 17.82 -14.38
N SER A 194 10.71 17.20 -14.93
CA SER A 194 11.00 17.14 -16.37
C SER A 194 10.39 15.93 -17.08
N GLY A 195 9.79 14.98 -16.32
CA GLY A 195 9.36 13.68 -16.83
C GLY A 195 8.20 13.67 -17.82
N GLY A 196 7.57 14.82 -18.10
CA GLY A 196 6.62 14.98 -19.20
C GLY A 196 5.30 14.24 -19.05
N TYR A 197 4.94 13.79 -17.83
CA TYR A 197 3.67 13.13 -17.55
C TYR A 197 2.59 14.13 -17.06
N GLU A 198 1.36 13.82 -17.37
CA GLU A 198 0.22 14.61 -16.92
C GLU A 198 -0.08 14.29 -15.45
N ARG A 199 -0.32 15.33 -14.60
CA ARG A 199 -0.68 15.18 -13.19
C ARG A 199 -1.84 14.20 -12.97
N THR A 200 -2.86 14.29 -13.81
CA THR A 200 -4.08 13.45 -13.72
C THR A 200 -3.86 11.98 -14.04
N ALA A 201 -2.75 11.66 -14.71
CA ALA A 201 -2.34 10.30 -15.05
C ALA A 201 -1.13 9.82 -14.23
N ALA A 202 -0.70 10.60 -13.24
CA ALA A 202 0.47 10.27 -12.43
C ALA A 202 0.08 9.74 -11.05
N SER A 203 0.84 8.76 -10.59
CA SER A 203 0.82 8.28 -9.20
C SER A 203 2.21 8.42 -8.57
N ILE A 204 2.23 8.85 -7.30
CA ILE A 204 3.43 8.95 -6.48
C ILE A 204 3.22 8.19 -5.17
N ILE A 205 4.14 7.28 -4.89
CA ILE A 205 4.15 6.44 -3.70
C ILE A 205 5.42 6.76 -2.92
N VAL A 206 5.29 7.19 -1.66
CA VAL A 206 6.42 7.52 -0.79
C VAL A 206 6.29 6.77 0.53
N HIS A 207 7.25 5.90 0.81
CA HIS A 207 7.33 5.19 2.08
C HIS A 207 8.43 5.78 3.00
N SER A 208 8.54 5.29 4.23
CA SER A 208 9.54 5.77 5.21
C SER A 208 9.46 7.27 5.50
N THR A 209 8.27 7.86 5.37
CA THR A 209 8.07 9.29 5.60
C THR A 209 7.90 9.54 7.10
N PRO A 210 8.68 10.45 7.73
CA PRO A 210 8.40 10.87 9.10
C PRO A 210 6.97 11.40 9.23
N ILE A 211 6.26 11.02 10.28
CA ILE A 211 4.82 11.33 10.42
C ILE A 211 4.57 12.84 10.38
N GLU A 212 5.44 13.63 11.00
CA GLU A 212 5.41 15.09 11.01
C GLU A 212 5.58 15.75 9.64
N GLU A 213 6.20 15.03 8.69
CA GLU A 213 6.44 15.51 7.32
C GLU A 213 5.30 15.18 6.36
N ILE A 214 4.41 14.25 6.71
CA ILE A 214 3.39 13.71 5.80
C ILE A 214 2.48 14.80 5.25
N LYS A 215 1.97 15.69 6.11
CA LYS A 215 1.07 16.75 5.66
C LYS A 215 1.74 17.67 4.65
N GLY A 216 2.93 18.15 4.96
CA GLY A 216 3.70 19.02 4.06
C GLY A 216 4.06 18.34 2.75
N LEU A 217 4.43 17.05 2.81
CA LEU A 217 4.72 16.25 1.64
C LEU A 217 3.48 16.06 0.76
N VAL A 218 2.33 15.73 1.34
CA VAL A 218 1.07 15.56 0.59
C VAL A 218 0.69 16.87 -0.12
N ASP A 219 0.80 18.02 0.55
CA ASP A 219 0.53 19.33 -0.07
C ASP A 219 1.47 19.61 -1.26
N GLU A 220 2.74 19.18 -1.18
CA GLU A 220 3.70 19.24 -2.28
C GLU A 220 3.34 18.27 -3.43
N LEU A 221 2.92 17.03 -3.10
CA LEU A 221 2.64 15.99 -4.08
C LEU A 221 1.35 16.22 -4.86
N LYS A 222 0.33 16.83 -4.26
CA LYS A 222 -0.98 17.10 -4.90
C LYS A 222 -0.88 17.90 -6.20
N VAL A 223 0.15 18.75 -6.33
CA VAL A 223 0.36 19.53 -7.56
C VAL A 223 1.11 18.75 -8.63
N LYS A 224 1.70 17.59 -8.28
CA LYS A 224 2.50 16.74 -9.17
C LYS A 224 1.74 15.51 -9.65
N ALA A 225 0.87 14.94 -8.81
CA ALA A 225 0.15 13.71 -9.11
C ALA A 225 -1.28 13.72 -8.55
N GLU A 226 -2.16 13.02 -9.23
CA GLU A 226 -3.57 12.80 -8.80
C GLU A 226 -3.67 11.65 -7.79
N TYR A 227 -2.86 10.59 -7.98
CA TYR A 227 -2.89 9.39 -7.17
C TYR A 227 -1.72 9.38 -6.21
N LEU A 228 -2.01 9.34 -4.91
CA LEU A 228 -1.00 9.43 -3.87
C LEU A 228 -1.12 8.26 -2.89
N PHE A 229 0.04 7.78 -2.43
CA PHE A 229 0.15 6.97 -1.23
C PHE A 229 1.42 7.38 -0.47
N VAL A 230 1.25 7.82 0.79
CA VAL A 230 2.35 8.22 1.66
C VAL A 230 2.22 7.50 3.00
N THR A 231 3.30 6.87 3.45
CA THR A 231 3.31 6.10 4.69
C THR A 231 4.61 6.25 5.48
N ASP A 232 4.52 6.12 6.80
CA ASP A 232 5.65 6.06 7.73
C ASP A 232 6.35 4.69 7.74
N LEU A 233 5.69 3.66 7.21
CA LEU A 233 6.23 2.31 7.17
C LEU A 233 7.49 2.24 6.30
N GLN A 234 8.47 1.45 6.73
CA GLN A 234 9.76 1.28 6.06
C GLN A 234 9.82 -0.03 5.27
N GLU A 235 9.29 -1.08 5.86
CA GLU A 235 9.24 -2.43 5.29
C GLU A 235 7.79 -2.88 5.24
N ASP A 236 7.46 -3.79 4.34
CA ASP A 236 6.11 -4.35 4.20
C ASP A 236 5.00 -3.28 4.16
N TYR A 237 5.31 -2.10 3.60
CA TYR A 237 4.45 -0.92 3.65
C TYR A 237 3.10 -1.08 2.91
N TYR A 238 2.92 -2.20 2.26
CA TYR A 238 1.64 -2.60 1.67
C TYR A 238 0.85 -3.61 2.51
N GLN A 239 1.42 -4.09 3.63
CA GLN A 239 0.75 -5.07 4.51
C GLN A 239 -0.02 -4.42 5.67
N SER A 240 0.14 -3.11 5.89
CA SER A 240 -0.57 -2.36 6.91
C SER A 240 -0.64 -0.88 6.56
N PHE A 241 -1.46 -0.11 7.27
CA PHE A 241 -1.58 1.33 7.03
C PHE A 241 -0.59 2.18 7.85
N GLY A 242 0.12 1.60 8.82
CA GLY A 242 1.00 2.35 9.69
C GLY A 242 0.27 3.32 10.64
N ALA A 243 1.05 4.05 11.43
CA ALA A 243 0.53 5.07 12.34
C ALA A 243 0.15 6.37 11.61
N SER A 244 0.71 6.57 10.43
CA SER A 244 0.52 7.76 9.60
C SER A 244 -0.79 7.78 8.80
N TRP A 245 -1.55 6.69 8.74
CA TRP A 245 -2.67 6.55 7.82
C TRP A 245 -3.73 7.65 7.93
N ASP A 246 -4.21 7.93 9.14
CA ASP A 246 -5.22 8.96 9.34
C ASP A 246 -4.66 10.35 8.97
N VAL A 247 -3.40 10.65 9.32
CA VAL A 247 -2.73 11.91 8.95
C VAL A 247 -2.63 12.06 7.44
N PHE A 248 -2.29 10.97 6.73
CA PHE A 248 -2.21 10.96 5.28
C PHE A 248 -3.57 11.23 4.64
N VAL A 249 -4.61 10.50 5.05
CA VAL A 249 -5.95 10.65 4.45
C VAL A 249 -6.53 12.04 4.74
N ASP A 250 -6.41 12.53 5.98
CA ASP A 250 -6.82 13.89 6.36
C ASP A 250 -6.08 14.95 5.52
N ALA A 251 -4.78 14.77 5.27
CA ALA A 251 -4.00 15.67 4.42
C ALA A 251 -4.45 15.63 2.96
N VAL A 252 -4.81 14.46 2.41
CA VAL A 252 -5.33 14.30 1.03
C VAL A 252 -6.66 15.03 0.89
N ASP A 253 -7.58 14.87 1.83
CA ASP A 253 -8.90 15.49 1.84
C ASP A 253 -8.85 17.03 1.90
N GLY A 254 -7.68 17.57 2.21
CA GLY A 254 -7.49 19.01 2.38
C GLY A 254 -7.97 19.51 3.74
N GLY A 255 -7.98 18.63 4.71
CA GLY A 255 -8.52 18.77 6.05
C GLY A 255 -8.55 20.19 6.54
N ALA A 256 -9.73 20.78 6.63
CA ALA A 256 -9.97 21.82 7.60
C ALA A 256 -9.64 21.15 8.93
N GLY A 257 -8.41 21.37 9.43
CA GLY A 257 -8.00 20.83 10.71
C GLY A 257 -9.12 21.14 11.69
N GLU A 258 -9.79 20.12 12.18
CA GLU A 258 -10.32 20.22 13.52
C GLU A 258 -9.08 20.51 14.35
N GLU A 259 -8.86 21.79 14.66
CA GLU A 259 -8.09 22.18 15.82
C GLU A 259 -8.61 21.27 16.92
N ILE A 260 -7.76 20.36 17.39
CA ILE A 260 -8.02 19.63 18.61
C ILE A 260 -8.17 20.75 19.63
N ASN A 261 -9.41 21.18 19.87
CA ASN A 261 -9.74 21.95 21.03
C ASN A 261 -9.27 21.09 22.19
N GLU A 262 -8.11 21.41 22.73
CA GLU A 262 -7.74 21.02 24.09
C GLU A 262 -8.94 21.42 24.93
N VAL A 263 -9.73 20.42 25.28
CA VAL A 263 -10.86 20.59 26.13
C VAL A 263 -10.30 21.16 27.42
N GLU A 264 -10.58 22.43 27.64
CA GLU A 264 -10.45 23.10 28.92
C GLU A 264 -10.69 22.09 30.02
N ALA A 265 -9.63 21.77 30.75
CA ALA A 265 -9.78 21.18 32.09
C ALA A 265 -10.51 22.23 32.91
N ALA A 266 -11.82 22.08 32.91
CA ALA A 266 -12.74 22.91 33.67
C ALA A 266 -12.23 23.05 35.10
N ALA A 267 -11.93 24.26 35.46
CA ALA A 267 -11.77 24.69 36.83
C ALA A 267 -13.07 24.40 37.59
N GLY A 268 -13.09 23.29 38.32
CA GLY A 268 -14.05 22.96 39.33
C GLY A 268 -13.42 23.23 40.70
N GLY A 269 -13.74 24.36 41.31
CA GLY A 269 -13.33 24.70 42.65
C GLY A 269 -13.85 23.67 43.66
N GLY A 270 -12.96 23.11 44.45
CA GLY A 270 -13.20 22.30 45.62
C GLY A 270 -12.14 22.59 46.64
N THR A 271 -12.59 23.13 47.76
CA THR A 271 -11.85 23.55 48.95
C THR A 271 -10.88 22.49 49.52
N PRO A 272 -9.80 22.91 50.18
CA PRO A 272 -8.76 22.00 50.66
C PRO A 272 -9.22 21.32 51.98
N VAL A 273 -9.01 20.02 52.05
CA VAL A 273 -9.10 19.23 53.31
C VAL A 273 -7.68 18.81 53.65
N GLU A 274 -7.25 19.17 54.88
CA GLU A 274 -5.96 18.89 55.47
C GLU A 274 -5.61 17.37 55.55
N PRO A 275 -4.31 17.05 55.66
CA PRO A 275 -3.84 15.66 55.63
C PRO A 275 -3.93 14.98 57.00
N VAL A 276 -4.34 13.72 56.99
CA VAL A 276 -4.20 12.84 58.16
C VAL A 276 -3.00 11.91 57.92
N GLU A 277 -2.02 12.07 58.85
CA GLU A 277 -0.87 11.15 58.97
C GLU A 277 -1.30 9.76 59.45
N ALA A 278 -0.65 8.73 58.91
CA ALA A 278 -0.22 7.47 59.56
C ALA A 278 0.20 6.50 58.47
N GLY A 279 1.30 5.87 58.47
CA GLY A 279 2.20 5.28 59.37
C GLY A 279 3.13 4.38 58.57
N ALA A 280 4.37 4.41 58.90
CA ALA A 280 5.46 3.65 58.32
C ALA A 280 5.30 2.14 58.45
N ALA A 281 5.70 1.41 57.40
CA ALA A 281 6.21 0.04 57.56
C ALA A 281 7.33 -0.21 56.55
N THR A 282 8.52 -0.13 57.09
CA THR A 282 9.79 -0.59 56.54
C THR A 282 9.80 -2.09 56.39
N THR A 283 10.16 -2.63 55.24
CA THR A 283 10.75 -3.96 55.19
C THR A 283 11.83 -4.02 54.12
N THR A 284 13.04 -4.05 54.61
CA THR A 284 14.31 -4.36 53.97
C THR A 284 14.37 -5.86 53.63
N ALA A 285 14.79 -6.23 52.45
CA ALA A 285 15.45 -7.51 52.25
C ALA A 285 16.48 -7.40 51.11
N THR A 286 17.63 -7.65 51.49
CA THR A 286 18.97 -7.59 50.91
C THR A 286 19.28 -8.87 50.12
N THR A 287 20.20 -8.70 49.12
CA THR A 287 21.32 -9.59 48.69
C THR A 287 20.96 -10.78 47.81
N THR A 288 21.70 -10.98 46.83
CA THR A 288 23.04 -11.32 46.40
C THR A 288 23.04 -12.37 45.29
N GLY A 289 23.95 -12.21 44.38
CA GLY A 289 24.74 -13.32 43.87
C GLY A 289 24.67 -13.56 42.37
N SER A 290 25.59 -13.04 41.66
CA SER A 290 26.86 -13.68 41.17
C SER A 290 26.77 -14.42 39.84
N CYS A 291 27.40 -13.82 38.84
CA CYS A 291 28.49 -14.40 38.01
C CYS A 291 28.28 -15.74 37.28
N GLY A 292 28.43 -15.70 35.98
CA GLY A 292 28.58 -16.92 35.17
C GLY A 292 28.90 -16.65 33.69
N ARG A 293 30.07 -16.07 33.43
CA ARG A 293 30.71 -16.03 32.10
C ARG A 293 31.10 -17.43 31.65
N LYS A 294 30.65 -17.91 30.49
CA LYS A 294 31.31 -19.00 29.78
C LYS A 294 31.45 -18.68 28.29
N THR A 295 32.66 -18.29 27.96
CA THR A 295 33.27 -18.37 26.63
C THR A 295 33.39 -19.82 26.17
N ARG A 296 33.05 -20.10 24.92
CA ARG A 296 33.61 -21.27 24.25
C ARG A 296 33.95 -20.97 22.79
N ARG A 297 35.20 -21.20 22.53
CA ARG A 297 36.03 -21.03 21.34
C ARG A 297 35.55 -21.87 20.14
N SER A 298 35.83 -21.27 19.00
CA SER A 298 36.10 -21.79 17.65
C SER A 298 36.64 -23.22 17.54
N ARG A 299 36.17 -23.94 16.51
CA ARG A 299 37.04 -24.84 15.72
C ARG A 299 36.61 -24.81 14.24
N SER A 300 37.51 -24.26 13.46
CA SER A 300 37.65 -24.48 12.04
C SER A 300 37.96 -25.95 11.72
N ARG A 301 37.38 -26.48 10.65
CA ARG A 301 37.96 -27.60 9.90
C ARG A 301 37.73 -27.39 8.40
N SER A 302 38.83 -27.13 7.76
CA SER A 302 39.12 -27.30 6.36
C SER A 302 39.32 -28.78 6.03
N LEU A 303 38.90 -29.20 4.84
CA LEU A 303 39.36 -30.28 3.97
C LEU A 303 38.40 -30.25 2.77
N GLY A 304 38.72 -30.02 1.52
CA GLY A 304 39.83 -30.52 0.75
C GLY A 304 39.39 -31.65 -0.16
N GLY A 305 39.31 -31.36 -1.48
CA GLY A 305 39.63 -32.27 -2.55
C GLY A 305 38.52 -33.17 -3.14
N LYS A 306 38.09 -32.92 -4.27
CA LYS A 306 38.28 -33.45 -5.65
C LYS A 306 37.18 -32.95 -6.54
#